data_55c87c6ba12a4dce3c113d189ac5293d
#
_entry.id   55c87c6ba12a4dce3c113d189ac5293d
#
_cell.length_a   1.000
_cell.length_b   1.000
_cell.length_c   1.000
_cell.angle_alpha   90.00
_cell.angle_beta   90.00
_cell.angle_gamma   90.00
#
_symmetry.space_group_name_H-M   'P 1'
#
loop_
_entity.id
_entity.type
_entity.pdbx_description
1 polymer ?
#
loop_
_entity_poly.entity_id
_entity_poly.type
_entity_poly.pdbx_seq_one_letter_code
_entity_poly.pdbx_strand_id
1 'polypeptide(L)'
;MLGVVGIGHVAIKVTDLDRSLDFYRDRLGFPEMLRLKHDNGETWLVYLRITDDQYLEIFPGAENDRAPGWNANGVNHMCFTIEDLDGTTERIKAAGIALTSEIKPGLDGNRQAWIEDPDGNRIELMEMADDCLQLQAIRRLHQEHT
;
A
#
# COMPACT_ATOMS: atom_id res chain seq x y z
N MET A 1 19.48 6.98 -18.27
CA MET A 1 18.34 6.75 -17.34
C MET A 1 17.11 7.45 -17.91
N LEU A 2 15.91 6.86 -17.83
CA LEU A 2 14.68 7.39 -18.46
C LEU A 2 14.08 8.65 -17.79
N GLY A 3 14.80 9.26 -16.83
CA GLY A 3 14.28 10.42 -16.07
C GLY A 3 13.21 10.07 -15.02
N VAL A 4 13.07 8.78 -14.65
CA VAL A 4 12.17 8.35 -13.57
C VAL A 4 12.70 8.87 -12.25
N VAL A 5 11.86 9.56 -11.49
CA VAL A 5 12.19 10.16 -10.19
C VAL A 5 11.52 9.44 -9.01
N GLY A 6 10.53 8.56 -9.27
CA GLY A 6 9.82 7.81 -8.24
C GLY A 6 8.59 7.09 -8.79
N ILE A 7 7.85 6.45 -7.88
CA ILE A 7 6.51 5.91 -8.13
C ILE A 7 5.52 6.94 -7.61
N GLY A 8 4.69 7.51 -8.49
CA GLY A 8 3.72 8.55 -8.11
C GLY A 8 2.50 7.98 -7.39
N HIS A 9 1.93 6.89 -7.93
CA HIS A 9 0.74 6.26 -7.34
C HIS A 9 0.70 4.75 -7.59
N VAL A 10 -0.15 4.10 -6.81
CA VAL A 10 -0.66 2.75 -7.06
C VAL A 10 -2.15 2.86 -7.36
N ALA A 11 -2.62 2.20 -8.40
CA ALA A 11 -4.04 2.16 -8.74
C ALA A 11 -4.60 0.76 -8.48
N ILE A 12 -5.74 0.71 -7.78
CA ILE A 12 -6.49 -0.53 -7.54
C ILE A 12 -7.92 -0.39 -8.05
N LYS A 13 -8.49 -1.49 -8.51
CA LYS A 13 -9.90 -1.56 -8.86
C LYS A 13 -10.62 -2.40 -7.81
N VAL A 14 -11.75 -1.87 -7.29
CA VAL A 14 -12.45 -2.44 -6.14
C VAL A 14 -13.89 -2.82 -6.48
N THR A 15 -14.42 -3.84 -5.81
CA THR A 15 -15.79 -4.31 -6.00
C THR A 15 -16.81 -3.33 -5.39
N ASP A 16 -16.50 -2.79 -4.22
CA ASP A 16 -17.35 -1.86 -3.46
C ASP A 16 -16.51 -0.66 -3.00
N LEU A 17 -16.79 0.52 -3.58
CA LEU A 17 -16.06 1.74 -3.30
C LEU A 17 -16.22 2.20 -1.85
N ASP A 18 -17.44 2.15 -1.30
CA ASP A 18 -17.70 2.65 0.06
C ASP A 18 -17.00 1.77 1.10
N ARG A 19 -17.00 0.45 0.91
CA ARG A 19 -16.27 -0.50 1.76
C ARG A 19 -14.75 -0.28 1.70
N SER A 20 -14.22 0.04 0.52
CA SER A 20 -12.80 0.33 0.35
C SER A 20 -12.42 1.69 0.95
N LEU A 21 -13.28 2.70 0.84
CA LEU A 21 -13.07 4.00 1.49
C LEU A 21 -13.14 3.90 3.02
N ASP A 22 -14.07 3.11 3.58
CA ASP A 22 -14.07 2.81 5.01
C ASP A 22 -12.73 2.22 5.45
N PHE A 23 -12.17 1.28 4.68
CA PHE A 23 -10.89 0.66 5.01
C PHE A 23 -9.71 1.63 4.90
N TYR A 24 -9.50 2.23 3.72
CA TYR A 24 -8.31 3.03 3.45
C TYR A 24 -8.38 4.44 4.03
N ARG A 25 -9.53 5.11 3.91
CA ARG A 25 -9.71 6.49 4.36
C ARG A 25 -10.02 6.56 5.85
N ASP A 26 -11.03 5.80 6.29
CA ASP A 26 -11.61 5.99 7.62
C ASP A 26 -10.86 5.19 8.69
N ARG A 27 -10.38 3.98 8.37
CA ARG A 27 -9.66 3.14 9.33
C ARG A 27 -8.14 3.21 9.22
N LEU A 28 -7.55 3.24 8.00
CA LEU A 28 -6.11 3.46 7.83
C LEU A 28 -5.72 4.94 7.88
N GLY A 29 -6.67 5.86 7.71
CA GLY A 29 -6.45 7.29 7.88
C GLY A 29 -5.84 7.99 6.66
N PHE A 30 -5.97 7.45 5.44
CA PHE A 30 -5.51 8.10 4.22
C PHE A 30 -6.54 9.12 3.72
N PRO A 31 -6.31 10.44 3.87
CA PRO A 31 -7.32 11.42 3.52
C PRO A 31 -7.64 11.42 2.02
N GLU A 32 -8.92 11.60 1.69
CA GLU A 32 -9.36 11.81 0.31
C GLU A 32 -8.84 13.16 -0.18
N MET A 33 -8.05 13.15 -1.26
CA MET A 33 -7.51 14.36 -1.88
C MET A 33 -8.49 14.97 -2.86
N LEU A 34 -9.02 14.12 -3.75
CA LEU A 34 -9.97 14.51 -4.78
C LEU A 34 -10.73 13.29 -5.29
N ARG A 35 -11.84 13.58 -5.95
CA ARG A 35 -12.71 12.61 -6.59
C ARG A 35 -13.04 13.07 -8.01
N LEU A 36 -12.77 12.22 -8.99
CA LEU A 36 -13.15 12.46 -10.36
C LEU A 36 -14.47 11.75 -10.68
N LYS A 37 -15.26 12.35 -11.55
CA LYS A 37 -16.57 11.85 -11.94
C LYS A 37 -16.67 11.74 -13.45
N HIS A 38 -17.50 10.83 -13.93
CA HIS A 38 -17.97 10.76 -15.30
C HIS A 38 -18.99 11.89 -15.57
N ASP A 39 -19.30 12.13 -16.84
CA ASP A 39 -20.30 13.13 -17.25
C ASP A 39 -21.71 12.86 -16.70
N ASN A 40 -22.03 11.60 -16.40
CA ASN A 40 -23.29 11.19 -15.76
C ASN A 40 -23.32 11.42 -14.23
N GLY A 41 -22.23 11.95 -13.65
CA GLY A 41 -22.10 12.24 -12.22
C GLY A 41 -21.65 11.07 -11.35
N GLU A 42 -21.50 9.86 -11.90
CA GLU A 42 -20.97 8.71 -11.19
C GLU A 42 -19.47 8.86 -10.91
N THR A 43 -19.01 8.32 -9.78
CA THR A 43 -17.58 8.35 -9.43
C THR A 43 -16.79 7.50 -10.41
N TRP A 44 -15.82 8.12 -11.07
CA TRP A 44 -14.83 7.43 -11.88
C TRP A 44 -13.71 6.86 -11.03
N LEU A 45 -13.08 7.70 -10.17
CA LEU A 45 -12.05 7.28 -9.25
C LEU A 45 -11.90 8.24 -8.07
N VAL A 46 -11.28 7.77 -6.99
CA VAL A 46 -10.95 8.53 -5.79
C VAL A 46 -9.45 8.48 -5.55
N TYR A 47 -8.83 9.64 -5.26
CA TYR A 47 -7.44 9.75 -4.83
C TYR A 47 -7.35 9.82 -3.32
N LEU A 48 -6.58 8.95 -2.71
CA LEU A 48 -6.21 9.01 -1.29
C LEU A 48 -4.73 9.35 -1.16
N ARG A 49 -4.41 10.29 -0.25
CA ARG A 49 -3.03 10.68 0.01
C ARG A 49 -2.36 9.65 0.94
N ILE A 50 -1.24 9.08 0.49
CA ILE A 50 -0.33 8.31 1.35
C ILE A 50 0.74 9.25 1.92
N THR A 51 1.47 9.96 1.04
CA THR A 51 2.41 11.05 1.35
C THR A 51 2.15 12.21 0.40
N ASP A 52 2.94 13.29 0.46
CA ASP A 52 2.80 14.41 -0.48
C ASP A 52 3.18 14.02 -1.92
N ASP A 53 4.00 12.99 -2.09
CA ASP A 53 4.50 12.55 -3.39
C ASP A 53 3.87 11.24 -3.89
N GLN A 54 3.03 10.57 -3.06
CA GLN A 54 2.50 9.24 -3.35
C GLN A 54 1.03 9.12 -2.99
N TYR A 55 0.24 8.53 -3.88
CA TYR A 55 -1.21 8.40 -3.72
C TYR A 55 -1.67 6.97 -3.99
N LEU A 56 -2.85 6.66 -3.48
CA LEU A 56 -3.62 5.49 -3.87
C LEU A 56 -4.82 5.96 -4.71
N GLU A 57 -4.96 5.42 -5.92
CA GLU A 57 -6.13 5.62 -6.76
C GLU A 57 -7.07 4.42 -6.61
N ILE A 58 -8.33 4.69 -6.30
CA ILE A 58 -9.36 3.66 -6.13
C ILE A 58 -10.40 3.80 -7.23
N PHE A 59 -10.49 2.80 -8.11
CA PHE A 59 -11.48 2.70 -9.18
C PHE A 59 -12.59 1.75 -8.76
N PRO A 60 -13.87 2.14 -8.80
CA PRO A 60 -14.98 1.22 -8.62
C PRO A 60 -15.17 0.27 -9.82
N GLY A 61 -15.96 -0.79 -9.62
CA GLY A 61 -16.44 -1.66 -10.68
C GLY A 61 -15.46 -2.78 -11.06
N ALA A 62 -14.80 -3.38 -10.08
CA ALA A 62 -14.07 -4.63 -10.31
C ALA A 62 -15.06 -5.76 -10.67
N GLU A 63 -14.68 -6.60 -11.63
CA GLU A 63 -15.49 -7.73 -12.09
C GLU A 63 -15.20 -9.02 -11.32
N ASN A 64 -14.00 -9.11 -10.72
CA ASN A 64 -13.57 -10.26 -9.92
C ASN A 64 -13.97 -10.06 -8.46
N ASP A 65 -14.36 -11.14 -7.80
CA ASP A 65 -14.76 -11.12 -6.38
C ASP A 65 -13.60 -10.86 -5.42
N ARG A 66 -12.36 -11.08 -5.87
CA ARG A 66 -11.15 -10.97 -5.04
C ARG A 66 -9.91 -10.65 -5.88
N ALA A 67 -8.96 -9.97 -5.27
CA ALA A 67 -7.63 -9.71 -5.83
C ALA A 67 -6.90 -11.02 -6.20
N PRO A 68 -5.97 -10.99 -7.18
CA PRO A 68 -5.22 -12.16 -7.62
C PRO A 68 -4.52 -12.87 -6.46
N GLY A 69 -4.53 -14.21 -6.48
CA GLY A 69 -3.85 -15.02 -5.48
C GLY A 69 -2.34 -14.82 -5.49
N TRP A 70 -1.68 -15.30 -4.43
CA TRP A 70 -0.23 -15.13 -4.18
C TRP A 70 0.65 -15.52 -5.37
N ASN A 71 0.28 -16.56 -6.12
CA ASN A 71 1.03 -17.07 -7.26
C ASN A 71 0.54 -16.56 -8.63
N ALA A 72 -0.41 -15.62 -8.64
CA ALA A 72 -0.91 -15.04 -9.89
C ALA A 72 0.11 -14.05 -10.46
N ASN A 73 0.14 -13.95 -11.80
CA ASN A 73 0.93 -12.94 -12.48
C ASN A 73 0.34 -11.54 -12.24
N GLY A 74 1.19 -10.55 -12.03
CA GLY A 74 0.80 -9.16 -11.81
C GLY A 74 1.38 -8.58 -10.52
N VAL A 75 0.77 -7.52 -10.00
CA VAL A 75 1.17 -6.92 -8.71
C VAL A 75 0.86 -7.91 -7.61
N ASN A 76 1.89 -8.31 -6.85
CA ASN A 76 1.74 -9.26 -5.77
C ASN A 76 1.16 -8.61 -4.50
N HIS A 77 1.71 -7.44 -4.11
CA HIS A 77 1.28 -6.67 -2.93
C HIS A 77 1.70 -5.20 -3.06
N MET A 78 1.14 -4.36 -2.21
CA MET A 78 1.66 -3.03 -1.89
C MET A 78 2.48 -3.11 -0.62
N CYS A 79 3.54 -2.30 -0.51
CA CYS A 79 4.32 -2.18 0.71
C CYS A 79 4.29 -0.72 1.19
N PHE A 80 3.90 -0.51 2.44
CA PHE A 80 3.99 0.78 3.12
C PHE A 80 5.17 0.76 4.09
N THR A 81 6.06 1.75 3.96
CA THR A 81 7.14 1.94 4.92
C THR A 81 6.58 2.60 6.18
N ILE A 82 6.87 2.00 7.32
CA ILE A 82 6.34 2.36 8.64
C ILE A 82 7.50 2.74 9.56
N GLU A 83 7.37 3.85 10.31
CA GLU A 83 8.39 4.30 11.27
C GLU A 83 8.33 3.57 12.62
N ASP A 84 7.12 3.20 13.06
CA ASP A 84 6.82 2.52 14.32
C ASP A 84 5.85 1.37 14.03
N LEU A 85 6.38 0.19 13.79
CA LEU A 85 5.57 -0.97 13.40
C LEU A 85 4.74 -1.52 14.56
N ASP A 86 5.27 -1.52 15.79
CA ASP A 86 4.53 -1.98 16.96
C ASP A 86 3.31 -1.09 17.22
N GLY A 87 3.51 0.22 17.33
CA GLY A 87 2.40 1.15 17.55
C GLY A 87 1.43 1.19 16.36
N THR A 88 1.91 1.01 15.13
CA THR A 88 1.05 0.97 13.95
C THR A 88 0.16 -0.27 13.94
N THR A 89 0.70 -1.46 14.25
CA THR A 89 -0.10 -2.68 14.30
C THR A 89 -1.16 -2.65 15.41
N GLU A 90 -0.87 -2.03 16.56
CA GLU A 90 -1.85 -1.81 17.60
C GLU A 90 -2.99 -0.86 17.16
N ARG A 91 -2.66 0.23 16.47
CA ARG A 91 -3.68 1.16 15.91
C ARG A 91 -4.55 0.46 14.86
N ILE A 92 -3.97 -0.36 13.99
CA ILE A 92 -4.66 -1.15 12.97
C ILE A 92 -5.63 -2.14 13.62
N LYS A 93 -5.19 -2.88 14.64
CA LYS A 93 -6.06 -3.79 15.41
C LYS A 93 -7.19 -3.03 16.12
N ALA A 94 -6.89 -1.89 16.72
CA ALA A 94 -7.90 -1.04 17.37
C ALA A 94 -8.93 -0.48 16.38
N ALA A 95 -8.54 -0.25 15.12
CA ALA A 95 -9.45 0.12 14.03
C ALA A 95 -10.25 -1.08 13.46
N GLY A 96 -10.14 -2.27 14.06
CA GLY A 96 -10.87 -3.47 13.66
C GLY A 96 -10.32 -4.14 12.40
N ILE A 97 -9.05 -3.90 12.06
CA ILE A 97 -8.37 -4.57 10.94
C ILE A 97 -7.50 -5.69 11.51
N ALA A 98 -7.74 -6.92 11.03
CA ALA A 98 -6.94 -8.07 11.43
C ALA A 98 -5.59 -8.11 10.70
N LEU A 99 -4.53 -8.48 11.39
CA LEU A 99 -3.27 -8.84 10.76
C LEU A 99 -3.40 -10.22 10.11
N THR A 100 -2.95 -10.36 8.87
CA THR A 100 -2.81 -11.66 8.20
C THR A 100 -1.48 -12.32 8.52
N SER A 101 -0.50 -11.53 8.99
CA SER A 101 0.75 -12.01 9.60
C SER A 101 1.16 -11.04 10.70
N GLU A 102 1.42 -11.55 11.89
CA GLU A 102 2.00 -10.80 13.01
C GLU A 102 3.41 -10.31 12.66
N ILE A 103 3.92 -9.37 13.48
CA ILE A 103 5.27 -8.82 13.29
C ILE A 103 6.30 -9.94 13.31
N LYS A 104 7.13 -9.96 12.28
CA LYS A 104 8.26 -10.91 12.15
C LYS A 104 9.42 -10.26 11.40
N PRO A 105 10.66 -10.76 11.60
CA PRO A 105 11.79 -10.34 10.77
C PRO A 105 11.63 -10.86 9.33
N GLY A 106 11.98 -10.02 8.36
CA GLY A 106 12.17 -10.40 6.97
C GLY A 106 13.58 -10.95 6.73
N LEU A 107 13.77 -11.67 5.64
CA LEU A 107 15.11 -12.16 5.21
C LEU A 107 16.06 -11.02 4.79
N ASP A 108 15.49 -9.85 4.53
CA ASP A 108 16.21 -8.63 4.15
C ASP A 108 16.68 -7.79 5.36
N GLY A 109 16.39 -8.25 6.58
CA GLY A 109 16.76 -7.58 7.83
C GLY A 109 15.72 -6.58 8.34
N ASN A 110 14.64 -6.33 7.61
CA ASN A 110 13.54 -5.46 8.04
C ASN A 110 12.57 -6.21 8.97
N ARG A 111 11.71 -5.45 9.67
CA ARG A 111 10.55 -6.00 10.39
C ARG A 111 9.31 -5.79 9.51
N GLN A 112 8.41 -6.76 9.49
CA GLN A 112 7.20 -6.70 8.67
C GLN A 112 5.99 -7.29 9.38
N ALA A 113 4.82 -6.76 9.05
CA ALA A 113 3.51 -7.32 9.36
C ALA A 113 2.64 -7.21 8.09
N TRP A 114 1.53 -7.93 8.07
CA TRP A 114 0.68 -7.97 6.87
C TRP A 114 -0.79 -7.80 7.20
N ILE A 115 -1.50 -7.09 6.31
CA ILE A 115 -2.96 -6.96 6.30
C ILE A 115 -3.49 -7.24 4.90
N GLU A 116 -4.79 -7.42 4.77
CA GLU A 116 -5.49 -7.43 3.49
C GLU A 116 -6.60 -6.38 3.51
N ASP A 117 -6.83 -5.76 2.35
CA ASP A 117 -7.98 -4.89 2.14
C ASP A 117 -9.27 -5.73 1.94
N PRO A 118 -10.46 -5.09 1.86
CA PRO A 118 -11.72 -5.82 1.69
C PRO A 118 -11.80 -6.69 0.44
N ASP A 119 -11.06 -6.38 -0.62
CA ASP A 119 -11.00 -7.17 -1.85
C ASP A 119 -9.85 -8.18 -1.86
N GLY A 120 -9.08 -8.27 -0.77
CA GLY A 120 -7.97 -9.21 -0.62
C GLY A 120 -6.67 -8.74 -1.27
N ASN A 121 -6.54 -7.44 -1.58
CA ASN A 121 -5.24 -6.90 -1.92
C ASN A 121 -4.34 -6.96 -0.69
N ARG A 122 -3.17 -7.58 -0.85
CA ARG A 122 -2.21 -7.74 0.24
C ARG A 122 -1.42 -6.46 0.45
N ILE A 123 -1.22 -6.11 1.70
CA ILE A 123 -0.50 -4.92 2.12
C ILE A 123 0.56 -5.34 3.14
N GLU A 124 1.81 -5.12 2.78
CA GLU A 124 2.94 -5.24 3.68
C GLU A 124 3.12 -3.94 4.46
N LEU A 125 3.32 -4.05 5.74
CA LEU A 125 3.74 -2.97 6.63
C LEU A 125 5.19 -3.23 6.99
N MET A 126 6.12 -2.43 6.50
CA MET A 126 7.55 -2.68 6.64
C MET A 126 8.24 -1.56 7.41
N GLU A 127 8.88 -1.90 8.51
CA GLU A 127 9.80 -1.03 9.25
C GLU A 127 11.22 -1.35 8.81
N MET A 128 11.87 -0.36 8.16
CA MET A 128 13.21 -0.54 7.62
C MET A 128 14.28 -0.41 8.70
N ALA A 129 15.16 -1.39 8.78
CA ALA A 129 16.35 -1.30 9.61
C ALA A 129 17.46 -0.51 8.89
N ASP A 130 18.26 0.23 9.65
CA ASP A 130 19.36 1.06 9.12
C ASP A 130 20.43 0.24 8.36
N ASP A 131 20.53 -1.06 8.65
CA ASP A 131 21.46 -2.01 8.06
C ASP A 131 20.79 -3.08 7.20
N CYS A 132 19.52 -2.86 6.78
CA CYS A 132 18.81 -3.80 5.91
C CYS A 132 19.51 -3.98 4.54
N LEU A 133 19.24 -5.10 3.88
CA LEU A 133 19.89 -5.44 2.61
C LEU A 133 19.61 -4.42 1.51
N GLN A 134 18.44 -3.79 1.47
CA GLN A 134 18.10 -2.75 0.50
C GLN A 134 19.00 -1.53 0.65
N LEU A 135 19.18 -1.01 1.88
CA LEU A 135 20.02 0.16 2.12
C LEU A 135 21.50 -0.15 1.87
N GLN A 136 21.96 -1.35 2.21
CA GLN A 136 23.32 -1.80 1.87
C GLN A 136 23.51 -1.84 0.34
N ALA A 137 22.56 -2.38 -0.40
CA ALA A 137 22.62 -2.44 -1.86
C ALA A 137 22.62 -1.04 -2.51
N ILE A 138 21.79 -0.12 -2.02
CA ILE A 138 21.74 1.27 -2.50
C ILE A 138 23.08 1.97 -2.27
N ARG A 139 23.69 1.84 -1.08
CA ARG A 139 25.00 2.41 -0.79
C ARG A 139 26.08 1.90 -1.75
N ARG A 140 26.08 0.59 -2.05
CA ARG A 140 27.01 -0.02 -3.02
C ARG A 140 26.80 0.55 -4.43
N LEU A 141 25.56 0.64 -4.91
CA LEU A 141 25.26 1.21 -6.24
C LEU A 141 25.70 2.68 -6.36
N HIS A 142 25.62 3.47 -5.30
CA HIS A 142 26.13 4.85 -5.32
C HIS A 142 27.66 4.92 -5.43
N GLN A 143 28.39 3.96 -4.83
CA GLN A 143 29.85 3.90 -4.92
C GLN A 143 30.36 3.46 -6.29
N GLU A 144 29.63 2.57 -6.98
CA GLU A 144 29.98 2.07 -8.30
C GLU A 144 29.76 3.09 -9.43
N HIS A 145 29.01 4.16 -9.18
CA HIS A 145 28.67 5.21 -10.17
C HIS A 145 29.39 6.54 -9.90
N THR A 146 30.33 6.56 -8.95
CA THR A 146 31.22 7.70 -8.63
C THR A 146 32.61 7.45 -9.19
#